data_621dad4faa5fb0b7488d5f3ee1f17a37
#
_entry.id   621dad4faa5fb0b7488d5f3ee1f17a37
#
_cell.length_a   1.000
_cell.length_b   1.000
_cell.length_c   1.000
_cell.angle_alpha   90.00
_cell.angle_beta   90.00
_cell.angle_gamma   90.00
#
_symmetry.space_group_name_H-M   'P 1'
#
loop_
_entity.id
_entity.type
_entity.pdbx_description
1 polymer ?
#
loop_
_entity_poly.entity_id
_entity_poly.type
_entity_poly.pdbx_seq_one_letter_code
_entity_poly.pdbx_strand_id
1 'polypeptide(L)'
;MADSRSNRAAVQATNDDASASKLSCVKKGYMKDDYIYLFVRRPVRRSPIINRGYFARWAALRKLLVQFLNCDKDTDEKGHTKKQILSLGAGFDTTFFQLQGEGQAPHLYVELDFKEVTSKKAALIETCSLLRDKIGETASISQDKGEVLSDHYKLLPVDLRDIQNLDGIISLANLDPSLPTFIIAECVLIYLDPDSSRAIVGWASKTFSTAIFFLYEQIHPDDAFGQQMIRNLESRGCALLSIYATPSLLAKEKLFLDQGWQRAVAWDMLKVYGNFIEAQERRRSTTAWPMRSMTPWACSMMWDFLLTRT
;
A
#
# COMPACT_ATOMS: atom_id res chain seq x y z
N MET A 1 22.33 11.55 -15.96
CA MET A 1 21.14 11.83 -15.12
C MET A 1 19.93 11.35 -15.91
N ALA A 2 19.32 10.25 -15.53
CA ALA A 2 18.03 9.83 -16.12
C ALA A 2 17.01 10.93 -15.78
N ASP A 3 16.29 11.38 -16.78
CA ASP A 3 15.34 12.47 -16.66
C ASP A 3 14.28 12.14 -15.59
N SER A 4 14.21 12.94 -14.54
CA SER A 4 13.29 12.73 -13.41
C SER A 4 11.81 12.66 -13.85
N ARG A 5 11.48 13.27 -14.99
CA ARG A 5 10.13 13.23 -15.59
C ARG A 5 9.84 11.87 -16.24
N SER A 6 10.84 11.25 -16.88
CA SER A 6 10.69 9.91 -17.48
C SER A 6 10.41 8.86 -16.41
N ASN A 7 11.13 8.90 -15.28
CA ASN A 7 10.90 8.00 -14.16
C ASN A 7 9.49 8.18 -13.56
N ARG A 8 9.00 9.41 -13.40
CA ARG A 8 7.66 9.70 -12.84
C ARG A 8 6.55 9.03 -13.65
N ALA A 9 6.55 9.18 -14.96
CA ALA A 9 5.54 8.56 -15.84
C ALA A 9 5.60 7.03 -15.79
N ALA A 10 6.80 6.45 -15.74
CA ALA A 10 7.00 5.01 -15.63
C ALA A 10 6.51 4.47 -14.27
N VAL A 11 6.77 5.19 -13.16
CA VAL A 11 6.26 4.84 -11.82
C VAL A 11 4.73 4.88 -11.80
N GLN A 12 4.10 5.91 -12.36
CA GLN A 12 2.64 5.98 -12.46
C GLN A 12 2.05 4.81 -13.27
N ALA A 13 2.73 4.36 -14.32
CA ALA A 13 2.28 3.22 -15.13
C ALA A 13 2.32 1.88 -14.37
N THR A 14 3.11 1.76 -13.29
CA THR A 14 3.12 0.56 -12.44
C THR A 14 1.78 0.32 -11.75
N ASN A 15 0.99 1.36 -11.51
CA ASN A 15 -0.36 1.27 -10.95
C ASN A 15 -1.28 0.38 -11.80
N ASP A 16 -1.27 0.55 -13.13
CA ASP A 16 -2.11 -0.27 -14.03
C ASP A 16 -1.68 -1.74 -14.03
N ASP A 17 -0.36 -2.00 -13.95
CA ASP A 17 0.19 -3.36 -13.86
C ASP A 17 -0.14 -4.04 -12.53
N ALA A 18 -0.06 -3.30 -11.42
CA ALA A 18 -0.43 -3.76 -10.09
C ALA A 18 -1.92 -4.11 -10.02
N SER A 19 -2.79 -3.23 -10.50
CA SER A 19 -4.25 -3.44 -10.52
C SER A 19 -4.65 -4.63 -11.39
N ALA A 20 -4.04 -4.79 -12.57
CA ALA A 20 -4.27 -5.93 -13.44
C ALA A 20 -3.82 -7.26 -12.79
N SER A 21 -2.71 -7.24 -12.04
CA SER A 21 -2.21 -8.40 -11.30
C SER A 21 -3.13 -8.76 -10.13
N LYS A 22 -3.64 -7.76 -9.39
CA LYS A 22 -4.64 -7.94 -8.33
C LYS A 22 -5.92 -8.55 -8.89
N LEU A 23 -6.42 -8.05 -10.02
CA LEU A 23 -7.58 -8.63 -10.69
C LEU A 23 -7.34 -10.07 -11.16
N SER A 24 -6.14 -10.42 -11.65
CA SER A 24 -5.79 -11.80 -11.98
C SER A 24 -5.89 -12.72 -10.75
N CYS A 25 -5.41 -12.24 -9.61
CA CYS A 25 -5.47 -12.93 -8.32
C CYS A 25 -6.94 -13.21 -7.91
N VAL A 26 -7.80 -12.20 -7.99
CA VAL A 26 -9.25 -12.31 -7.71
C VAL A 26 -9.93 -13.29 -8.67
N LYS A 27 -9.73 -13.14 -9.97
CA LYS A 27 -10.33 -14.03 -10.99
C LYS A 27 -9.92 -15.50 -10.84
N LYS A 28 -8.78 -15.77 -10.22
CA LYS A 28 -8.28 -17.11 -9.93
C LYS A 28 -8.71 -17.63 -8.55
N GLY A 29 -9.52 -16.87 -7.80
CA GLY A 29 -10.07 -17.28 -6.51
C GLY A 29 -9.09 -17.26 -5.34
N TYR A 30 -7.93 -16.59 -5.48
CA TYR A 30 -6.97 -16.47 -4.38
C TYR A 30 -7.48 -15.52 -3.30
N MET A 31 -8.15 -14.45 -3.68
CA MET A 31 -8.71 -13.45 -2.76
C MET A 31 -10.03 -12.91 -3.27
N LYS A 32 -10.80 -12.27 -2.40
CA LYS A 32 -12.02 -11.54 -2.75
C LYS A 32 -11.72 -10.04 -2.84
N ASP A 33 -12.21 -9.42 -3.89
CA ASP A 33 -12.23 -7.97 -4.06
C ASP A 33 -13.33 -7.65 -5.07
N ASP A 34 -14.42 -7.10 -4.58
CA ASP A 34 -15.61 -6.82 -5.38
C ASP A 34 -15.50 -5.50 -6.15
N TYR A 35 -14.39 -4.76 -5.97
CA TYR A 35 -14.19 -3.44 -6.55
C TYR A 35 -13.07 -3.38 -7.59
N ILE A 36 -12.06 -4.25 -7.52
CA ILE A 36 -10.86 -4.14 -8.38
C ILE A 36 -11.18 -4.18 -9.88
N TYR A 37 -12.24 -4.87 -10.29
CA TYR A 37 -12.63 -4.94 -11.70
C TYR A 37 -13.09 -3.59 -12.27
N LEU A 38 -13.52 -2.66 -11.41
CA LEU A 38 -13.94 -1.30 -11.80
C LEU A 38 -12.73 -0.43 -12.22
N PHE A 39 -11.54 -0.77 -11.75
CA PHE A 39 -10.30 -0.04 -11.99
C PHE A 39 -9.45 -0.62 -13.13
N VAL A 40 -9.78 -1.80 -13.64
CA VAL A 40 -8.94 -2.51 -14.62
C VAL A 40 -9.61 -2.57 -15.99
N ARG A 41 -9.09 -1.81 -16.96
CA ARG A 41 -9.61 -1.81 -18.34
C ARG A 41 -9.21 -3.04 -19.14
N ARG A 42 -7.98 -3.57 -18.93
CA ARG A 42 -7.43 -4.70 -19.67
C ARG A 42 -6.98 -5.80 -18.70
N PRO A 43 -7.80 -6.83 -18.48
CA PRO A 43 -7.42 -7.96 -17.64
C PRO A 43 -6.21 -8.69 -18.22
N VAL A 44 -5.26 -9.03 -17.35
CA VAL A 44 -4.05 -9.81 -17.71
C VAL A 44 -4.05 -11.10 -16.89
N ARG A 45 -3.70 -12.21 -17.52
CA ARG A 45 -3.48 -13.47 -16.82
C ARG A 45 -2.07 -13.52 -16.26
N ARG A 46 -1.93 -13.70 -14.96
CA ARG A 46 -0.63 -13.88 -14.31
C ARG A 46 -0.36 -15.33 -13.96
N SER A 47 0.92 -15.69 -13.84
CA SER A 47 1.35 -17.01 -13.39
C SER A 47 0.89 -17.28 -11.93
N PRO A 48 0.78 -18.57 -11.53
CA PRO A 48 0.38 -18.92 -10.16
C PRO A 48 1.26 -18.31 -9.09
N ILE A 49 2.57 -18.17 -9.32
CA ILE A 49 3.50 -17.58 -8.36
C ILE A 49 3.22 -16.09 -8.13
N ILE A 50 2.93 -15.34 -9.19
CA ILE A 50 2.55 -13.93 -9.10
C ILE A 50 1.23 -13.80 -8.33
N ASN A 51 0.23 -14.61 -8.65
CA ASN A 51 -1.05 -14.58 -7.93
C ASN A 51 -0.89 -14.90 -6.45
N ARG A 52 -0.02 -15.86 -6.08
CA ARG A 52 0.30 -16.15 -4.66
C ARG A 52 0.99 -14.98 -3.96
N GLY A 53 1.92 -14.34 -4.62
CA GLY A 53 2.58 -13.14 -4.10
C GLY A 53 1.57 -12.05 -3.78
N TYR A 54 0.67 -11.73 -4.71
CA TYR A 54 -0.39 -10.75 -4.50
C TYR A 54 -1.37 -11.16 -3.41
N PHE A 55 -1.74 -12.45 -3.33
CA PHE A 55 -2.56 -12.97 -2.25
C PHE A 55 -1.89 -12.81 -0.89
N ALA A 56 -0.63 -13.22 -0.76
CA ALA A 56 0.10 -13.15 0.50
C ALA A 56 0.27 -11.69 0.97
N ARG A 57 0.60 -10.79 0.03
CA ARG A 57 0.66 -9.34 0.27
C ARG A 57 -0.67 -8.81 0.80
N TRP A 58 -1.77 -9.07 0.08
CA TRP A 58 -3.10 -8.64 0.47
C TRP A 58 -3.53 -9.22 1.83
N ALA A 59 -3.35 -10.53 2.03
CA ALA A 59 -3.77 -11.21 3.26
C ALA A 59 -3.03 -10.68 4.49
N ALA A 60 -1.76 -10.35 4.35
CA ALA A 60 -0.97 -9.81 5.43
C ALA A 60 -1.38 -8.38 5.80
N LEU A 61 -1.48 -7.48 4.82
CA LEU A 61 -1.98 -6.12 5.04
C LEU A 61 -3.38 -6.18 5.68
N ARG A 62 -4.27 -7.00 5.10
CA ARG A 62 -5.62 -7.16 5.59
C ARG A 62 -5.69 -7.61 7.05
N LYS A 63 -4.90 -8.62 7.43
CA LYS A 63 -4.85 -9.13 8.81
C LYS A 63 -4.41 -8.05 9.79
N LEU A 64 -3.38 -7.29 9.46
CA LEU A 64 -2.91 -6.19 10.31
C LEU A 64 -3.90 -5.04 10.41
N LEU A 65 -4.51 -4.66 9.28
CA LEU A 65 -5.56 -3.63 9.29
C LEU A 65 -6.74 -4.02 10.18
N VAL A 66 -7.23 -5.26 10.05
CA VAL A 66 -8.33 -5.76 10.87
C VAL A 66 -7.92 -5.80 12.36
N GLN A 67 -6.71 -6.24 12.68
CA GLN A 67 -6.19 -6.21 14.05
C GLN A 67 -6.10 -4.78 14.59
N PHE A 68 -5.57 -3.85 13.79
CA PHE A 68 -5.49 -2.45 14.17
C PHE A 68 -6.89 -1.85 14.41
N LEU A 69 -7.83 -2.07 13.51
CA LEU A 69 -9.18 -1.52 13.62
C LEU A 69 -9.94 -2.09 14.83
N ASN A 70 -9.70 -3.35 15.20
CA ASN A 70 -10.37 -4.04 16.31
C ASN A 70 -9.59 -3.96 17.64
N CYS A 71 -8.47 -3.26 17.73
CA CYS A 71 -7.72 -3.12 18.97
C CYS A 71 -8.36 -2.04 19.85
N ASP A 72 -9.07 -2.46 20.92
CA ASP A 72 -9.81 -1.59 21.84
C ASP A 72 -8.90 -1.11 22.97
N LYS A 73 -8.06 -0.10 22.74
CA LYS A 73 -7.27 0.46 23.85
C LYS A 73 -7.78 1.77 24.41
N ASP A 74 -8.58 2.52 23.67
CA ASP A 74 -9.19 3.77 24.16
C ASP A 74 -10.59 3.91 23.59
N THR A 75 -11.59 3.58 24.36
CA THR A 75 -12.99 3.75 24.00
C THR A 75 -13.46 5.14 24.35
N ASP A 76 -14.08 5.84 23.39
CA ASP A 76 -14.90 7.02 23.69
C ASP A 76 -16.17 6.59 24.48
N GLU A 77 -16.97 7.57 24.95
CA GLU A 77 -18.23 7.32 25.67
C GLU A 77 -19.24 6.45 24.89
N LYS A 78 -18.97 6.16 23.59
CA LYS A 78 -19.76 5.30 22.68
C LYS A 78 -19.09 3.96 22.37
N GLY A 79 -17.92 3.67 22.97
CA GLY A 79 -17.26 2.37 22.79
C GLY A 79 -16.45 2.21 21.50
N HIS A 80 -16.17 3.30 20.74
CA HIS A 80 -15.38 3.23 19.50
C HIS A 80 -14.18 4.17 19.56
N THR A 81 -12.99 3.61 19.42
CA THR A 81 -11.77 4.41 19.25
C THR A 81 -11.74 4.96 17.82
N LYS A 82 -11.61 6.28 17.68
CA LYS A 82 -11.37 6.90 16.38
C LYS A 82 -10.00 6.49 15.89
N LYS A 83 -9.94 5.79 14.76
CA LYS A 83 -8.71 5.36 14.10
C LYS A 83 -8.66 5.88 12.69
N GLN A 84 -7.46 6.15 12.19
CA GLN A 84 -7.29 6.68 10.85
C GLN A 84 -6.26 5.88 10.06
N ILE A 85 -6.41 5.89 8.73
CA ILE A 85 -5.52 5.20 7.80
C ILE A 85 -4.99 6.23 6.81
N LEU A 86 -3.68 6.20 6.58
CA LEU A 86 -2.99 7.03 5.59
C LEU A 86 -2.27 6.13 4.58
N SER A 87 -2.73 6.10 3.35
CA SER A 87 -2.13 5.32 2.26
C SER A 87 -1.29 6.21 1.37
N LEU A 88 0.00 5.96 1.35
CA LEU A 88 1.00 6.66 0.54
C LEU A 88 1.16 5.94 -0.79
N GLY A 89 1.05 6.65 -1.92
CA GLY A 89 1.12 6.06 -3.25
C GLY A 89 0.00 5.03 -3.46
N ALA A 90 -1.23 5.40 -3.12
CA ALA A 90 -2.37 4.49 -3.06
C ALA A 90 -2.77 3.87 -4.40
N GLY A 91 -2.43 4.50 -5.52
CA GLY A 91 -2.81 4.00 -6.84
C GLY A 91 -4.32 3.76 -6.96
N PHE A 92 -4.66 2.65 -7.60
CA PHE A 92 -6.03 2.15 -7.67
C PHE A 92 -6.33 1.09 -6.61
N ASP A 93 -5.80 1.29 -5.39
CA ASP A 93 -6.15 0.41 -4.27
C ASP A 93 -7.64 0.51 -3.93
N THR A 94 -8.20 -0.61 -3.47
CA THR A 94 -9.62 -0.82 -3.20
C THR A 94 -9.91 -1.08 -1.73
N THR A 95 -8.91 -1.01 -0.88
CA THR A 95 -8.99 -1.38 0.55
C THR A 95 -10.07 -0.59 1.29
N PHE A 96 -10.17 0.74 1.05
CA PHE A 96 -11.24 1.55 1.63
C PHE A 96 -12.63 1.02 1.27
N PHE A 97 -12.87 0.75 -0.03
CA PHE A 97 -14.18 0.28 -0.49
C PHE A 97 -14.54 -1.08 0.08
N GLN A 98 -13.56 -1.99 0.24
CA GLN A 98 -13.74 -3.29 0.88
C GLN A 98 -14.10 -3.12 2.36
N LEU A 99 -13.32 -2.32 3.11
CA LEU A 99 -13.58 -2.04 4.53
C LEU A 99 -14.96 -1.41 4.74
N GLN A 100 -15.33 -0.44 3.90
CA GLN A 100 -16.63 0.20 3.94
C GLN A 100 -17.77 -0.78 3.62
N GLY A 101 -17.56 -1.67 2.65
CA GLY A 101 -18.52 -2.72 2.29
C GLY A 101 -18.74 -3.76 3.39
N GLU A 102 -17.74 -3.97 4.24
CA GLU A 102 -17.77 -4.92 5.36
C GLU A 102 -18.18 -4.27 6.70
N GLY A 103 -18.46 -2.96 6.71
CA GLY A 103 -18.78 -2.22 7.94
C GLY A 103 -17.59 -2.05 8.89
N GLN A 104 -16.37 -2.13 8.38
CA GLN A 104 -15.10 -2.01 9.12
C GLN A 104 -14.30 -0.76 8.74
N ALA A 105 -14.94 0.25 8.16
CA ALA A 105 -14.25 1.46 7.77
C ALA A 105 -13.69 2.21 9.01
N PRO A 106 -12.48 2.78 8.91
CA PRO A 106 -11.93 3.65 9.96
C PRO A 106 -12.74 4.95 10.08
N HIS A 107 -12.46 5.72 11.12
CA HIS A 107 -12.99 7.07 11.24
C HIS A 107 -12.63 7.94 10.03
N LEU A 108 -11.39 7.85 9.55
CA LEU A 108 -10.91 8.54 8.37
C LEU A 108 -9.93 7.67 7.58
N TYR A 109 -10.09 7.62 6.26
CA TYR A 109 -9.16 6.98 5.32
C TYR A 109 -8.66 8.00 4.30
N VAL A 110 -7.35 8.22 4.25
CA VAL A 110 -6.71 9.20 3.36
C VAL A 110 -5.81 8.48 2.37
N GLU A 111 -5.96 8.76 1.10
CA GLU A 111 -5.12 8.27 0.02
C GLU A 111 -4.35 9.41 -0.63
N LEU A 112 -3.04 9.23 -0.77
CA LEU A 112 -2.15 10.16 -1.45
C LEU A 112 -1.51 9.50 -2.66
N ASP A 113 -1.49 10.19 -3.79
CA ASP A 113 -0.77 9.77 -5.00
C ASP A 113 -0.50 10.98 -5.91
N PHE A 114 0.22 10.77 -7.00
CA PHE A 114 0.39 11.78 -8.03
C PHE A 114 -0.95 12.25 -8.61
N LYS A 115 -1.02 13.53 -8.97
CA LYS A 115 -2.24 14.14 -9.51
C LYS A 115 -2.83 13.35 -10.69
N GLU A 116 -1.98 12.83 -11.56
CA GLU A 116 -2.41 12.08 -12.75
C GLU A 116 -3.10 10.75 -12.38
N VAL A 117 -2.72 10.15 -11.26
CA VAL A 117 -3.34 8.92 -10.73
C VAL A 117 -4.63 9.26 -10.00
N THR A 118 -4.59 10.25 -9.10
CA THR A 118 -5.75 10.65 -8.31
C THR A 118 -6.87 11.21 -9.18
N SER A 119 -6.57 11.97 -10.25
CA SER A 119 -7.56 12.45 -11.22
C SER A 119 -8.30 11.29 -11.91
N LYS A 120 -7.58 10.25 -12.32
CA LYS A 120 -8.19 9.04 -12.91
C LYS A 120 -9.05 8.29 -11.89
N LYS A 121 -8.59 8.16 -10.64
CA LYS A 121 -9.34 7.51 -9.57
C LYS A 121 -10.59 8.31 -9.21
N ALA A 122 -10.49 9.63 -9.08
CA ALA A 122 -11.62 10.52 -8.84
C ALA A 122 -12.69 10.40 -9.95
N ALA A 123 -12.29 10.37 -11.22
CA ALA A 123 -13.20 10.17 -12.35
C ALA A 123 -13.93 8.82 -12.29
N LEU A 124 -13.25 7.74 -11.90
CA LEU A 124 -13.88 6.42 -11.72
C LEU A 124 -14.86 6.42 -10.54
N ILE A 125 -14.52 7.06 -9.44
CA ILE A 125 -15.40 7.19 -8.28
C ILE A 125 -16.64 7.99 -8.64
N GLU A 126 -16.50 9.09 -9.37
CA GLU A 126 -17.62 9.95 -9.77
C GLU A 126 -18.61 9.25 -10.72
N THR A 127 -18.08 8.48 -11.67
CA THR A 127 -18.89 7.84 -12.72
C THR A 127 -19.47 6.48 -12.32
N CYS A 128 -18.98 5.85 -11.25
CA CYS A 128 -19.42 4.54 -10.79
C CYS A 128 -20.23 4.65 -9.49
N SER A 129 -21.54 4.38 -9.55
CA SER A 129 -22.42 4.42 -8.37
C SER A 129 -21.93 3.52 -7.23
N LEU A 130 -21.44 2.30 -7.54
CA LEU A 130 -20.91 1.36 -6.53
C LEU A 130 -19.76 1.95 -5.71
N LEU A 131 -18.94 2.81 -6.30
CA LEU A 131 -17.85 3.50 -5.59
C LEU A 131 -18.37 4.77 -4.91
N ARG A 132 -19.22 5.54 -5.62
CA ARG A 132 -19.75 6.80 -5.11
C ARG A 132 -20.58 6.59 -3.84
N ASP A 133 -21.42 5.57 -3.80
CA ASP A 133 -22.24 5.24 -2.63
C ASP A 133 -21.41 4.93 -1.38
N LYS A 134 -20.15 4.47 -1.56
CA LYS A 134 -19.24 4.16 -0.44
C LYS A 134 -18.56 5.38 0.18
N ILE A 135 -18.42 6.47 -0.57
CA ILE A 135 -17.78 7.69 -0.06
C ILE A 135 -18.77 8.69 0.56
N GLY A 136 -20.07 8.44 0.44
CA GLY A 136 -21.15 9.26 1.00
C GLY A 136 -21.68 10.33 0.04
N GLU A 137 -22.94 10.71 0.26
CA GLU A 137 -23.68 11.65 -0.62
C GLU A 137 -23.11 13.08 -0.60
N THR A 138 -22.52 13.49 0.54
CA THR A 138 -21.95 14.84 0.74
C THR A 138 -20.55 14.99 0.14
N ALA A 139 -20.00 13.94 -0.46
CA ALA A 139 -18.65 13.95 -1.00
C ALA A 139 -18.50 14.95 -2.15
N SER A 140 -17.47 15.79 -2.07
CA SER A 140 -17.02 16.66 -3.14
C SER A 140 -15.97 15.94 -3.99
N ILE A 141 -16.17 15.89 -5.31
CA ILE A 141 -15.27 15.27 -6.27
C ILE A 141 -14.82 16.30 -7.28
N SER A 142 -13.52 16.40 -7.51
CA SER A 142 -12.92 17.27 -8.54
C SER A 142 -11.90 16.47 -9.35
N GLN A 143 -12.28 16.06 -10.56
CA GLN A 143 -11.37 15.36 -11.48
C GLN A 143 -10.17 16.23 -11.87
N ASP A 144 -10.41 17.52 -12.15
CA ASP A 144 -9.34 18.45 -12.57
C ASP A 144 -8.29 18.67 -11.48
N LYS A 145 -8.71 18.70 -10.22
CA LYS A 145 -7.79 18.79 -9.08
C LYS A 145 -7.23 17.43 -8.71
N GLY A 146 -7.92 16.33 -9.04
CA GLY A 146 -7.59 14.98 -8.59
C GLY A 146 -7.98 14.75 -7.14
N GLU A 147 -9.06 15.37 -6.66
CA GLU A 147 -9.47 15.37 -5.26
C GLU A 147 -10.83 14.68 -5.08
N VAL A 148 -10.93 13.90 -4.00
CA VAL A 148 -12.21 13.46 -3.44
C VAL A 148 -12.19 13.79 -1.96
N LEU A 149 -13.18 14.53 -1.49
CA LEU A 149 -13.30 14.97 -0.10
C LEU A 149 -14.64 14.54 0.47
N SER A 150 -14.63 13.66 1.44
CA SER A 150 -15.79 13.29 2.23
C SER A 150 -15.44 13.21 3.72
N ASP A 151 -16.40 12.94 4.58
CA ASP A 151 -16.18 12.86 6.04
C ASP A 151 -15.26 11.70 6.42
N HIS A 152 -15.32 10.59 5.67
CA HIS A 152 -14.61 9.34 6.01
C HIS A 152 -13.53 8.94 5.01
N TYR A 153 -13.51 9.55 3.82
CA TYR A 153 -12.57 9.22 2.76
C TYR A 153 -12.04 10.48 2.08
N LYS A 154 -10.74 10.52 1.90
CA LYS A 154 -10.10 11.60 1.15
C LYS A 154 -9.08 11.02 0.18
N LEU A 155 -9.12 11.50 -1.06
CA LEU A 155 -8.13 11.23 -2.10
C LEU A 155 -7.49 12.57 -2.46
N LEU A 156 -6.18 12.69 -2.29
CA LEU A 156 -5.47 13.96 -2.46
C LEU A 156 -4.23 13.81 -3.35
N PRO A 157 -3.99 14.76 -4.26
CA PRO A 157 -2.81 14.76 -5.13
C PRO A 157 -1.59 15.28 -4.35
N VAL A 158 -0.55 14.45 -4.25
CA VAL A 158 0.70 14.78 -3.57
C VAL A 158 1.88 14.13 -4.28
N ASP A 159 2.97 14.88 -4.43
CA ASP A 159 4.29 14.30 -4.67
C ASP A 159 4.95 14.06 -3.32
N LEU A 160 5.12 12.79 -2.94
CA LEU A 160 5.66 12.42 -1.63
C LEU A 160 7.09 12.90 -1.35
N ARG A 161 7.81 13.35 -2.39
CA ARG A 161 9.16 13.95 -2.23
C ARG A 161 9.10 15.36 -1.64
N ASP A 162 7.96 15.99 -1.70
CA ASP A 162 7.75 17.33 -1.14
C ASP A 162 7.20 17.21 0.29
N ILE A 163 8.11 17.08 1.26
CA ILE A 163 7.80 16.90 2.67
C ILE A 163 7.00 18.08 3.25
N GLN A 164 7.25 19.31 2.77
CA GLN A 164 6.51 20.48 3.24
C GLN A 164 5.03 20.41 2.86
N ASN A 165 4.73 19.85 1.68
CA ASN A 165 3.35 19.58 1.29
C ASN A 165 2.69 18.50 2.15
N LEU A 166 3.44 17.54 2.69
CA LEU A 166 2.88 16.52 3.59
C LEU A 166 2.33 17.14 4.88
N ASP A 167 2.99 18.15 5.44
CA ASP A 167 2.48 18.88 6.61
C ASP A 167 1.16 19.62 6.28
N GLY A 168 1.07 20.20 5.08
CA GLY A 168 -0.17 20.80 4.57
C GLY A 168 -1.31 19.79 4.41
N ILE A 169 -0.99 18.55 4.03
CA ILE A 169 -1.97 17.48 3.87
C ILE A 169 -2.60 17.07 5.21
N ILE A 170 -1.87 17.10 6.31
CA ILE A 170 -2.45 16.82 7.65
C ILE A 170 -3.66 17.73 7.89
N SER A 171 -3.52 19.02 7.65
CA SER A 171 -4.61 20.00 7.83
C SER A 171 -5.70 19.83 6.76
N LEU A 172 -5.34 19.69 5.49
CA LEU A 172 -6.30 19.55 4.38
C LEU A 172 -7.14 18.27 4.49
N ALA A 173 -6.51 17.18 4.93
CA ALA A 173 -7.18 15.90 5.14
C ALA A 173 -7.93 15.82 6.47
N ASN A 174 -7.79 16.79 7.37
CA ASN A 174 -8.27 16.72 8.75
C ASN A 174 -7.75 15.48 9.50
N LEU A 175 -6.49 15.12 9.23
CA LEU A 175 -5.82 14.08 10.00
C LEU A 175 -5.48 14.64 11.39
N ASP A 176 -5.77 13.86 12.41
CA ASP A 176 -5.44 14.21 13.79
C ASP A 176 -4.17 13.44 14.21
N PRO A 177 -3.03 14.13 14.43
CA PRO A 177 -1.79 13.47 14.82
C PRO A 177 -1.85 12.75 16.19
N SER A 178 -2.85 13.03 17.01
CA SER A 178 -3.04 12.37 18.30
C SER A 178 -3.76 11.03 18.22
N LEU A 179 -4.49 10.79 17.11
CA LEU A 179 -5.24 9.55 16.91
C LEU A 179 -4.33 8.41 16.43
N PRO A 180 -4.63 7.15 16.82
CA PRO A 180 -3.96 5.99 16.27
C PRO A 180 -4.06 5.96 14.74
N THR A 181 -2.90 5.87 14.08
CA THR A 181 -2.78 5.96 12.63
C THR A 181 -2.11 4.73 12.04
N PHE A 182 -2.72 4.13 11.03
CA PHE A 182 -2.11 3.07 10.23
C PHE A 182 -1.64 3.66 8.89
N ILE A 183 -0.33 3.66 8.66
CA ILE A 183 0.29 4.19 7.45
C ILE A 183 0.63 3.02 6.52
N ILE A 184 0.28 3.14 5.24
CA ILE A 184 0.50 2.11 4.23
C ILE A 184 1.41 2.66 3.14
N ALA A 185 2.47 1.92 2.80
CA ALA A 185 3.29 2.17 1.62
C ALA A 185 3.62 0.84 0.94
N GLU A 186 2.98 0.56 -0.18
CA GLU A 186 3.13 -0.69 -0.93
C GLU A 186 3.85 -0.46 -2.26
N CYS A 187 5.15 -0.74 -2.34
CA CYS A 187 6.02 -0.46 -3.48
C CYS A 187 6.01 1.04 -3.83
N VAL A 188 6.33 1.89 -2.88
CA VAL A 188 6.32 3.35 -3.02
C VAL A 188 7.68 3.96 -2.75
N LEU A 189 8.23 3.79 -1.54
CA LEU A 189 9.48 4.41 -1.16
C LEU A 189 10.66 3.89 -1.97
N ILE A 190 10.58 2.67 -2.48
CA ILE A 190 11.61 2.05 -3.33
C ILE A 190 11.86 2.83 -4.63
N TYR A 191 10.85 3.56 -5.14
CA TYR A 191 10.95 4.39 -6.34
C TYR A 191 11.50 5.78 -6.08
N LEU A 192 11.57 6.20 -4.82
CA LEU A 192 12.11 7.47 -4.39
C LEU A 192 13.62 7.33 -4.16
N ASP A 193 14.33 8.45 -4.16
CA ASP A 193 15.71 8.47 -3.72
C ASP A 193 15.83 8.17 -2.22
N PRO A 194 16.99 7.71 -1.72
CA PRO A 194 17.14 7.31 -0.33
C PRO A 194 16.90 8.43 0.69
N ASP A 195 17.17 9.68 0.34
CA ASP A 195 16.98 10.82 1.24
C ASP A 195 15.50 11.14 1.39
N SER A 196 14.76 11.16 0.29
CA SER A 196 13.29 11.30 0.29
C SER A 196 12.62 10.17 1.07
N SER A 197 13.06 8.92 0.89
CA SER A 197 12.53 7.78 1.63
C SER A 197 12.75 7.91 3.14
N ARG A 198 13.97 8.31 3.57
CA ARG A 198 14.27 8.61 4.97
C ARG A 198 13.44 9.76 5.52
N ALA A 199 13.27 10.82 4.73
CA ALA A 199 12.52 12.00 5.14
C ALA A 199 11.04 11.66 5.38
N ILE A 200 10.41 10.84 4.53
CA ILE A 200 9.02 10.40 4.71
C ILE A 200 8.86 9.54 5.98
N VAL A 201 9.76 8.57 6.19
CA VAL A 201 9.73 7.72 7.39
C VAL A 201 9.93 8.55 8.66
N GLY A 202 10.86 9.52 8.63
CA GLY A 202 11.10 10.44 9.73
C GLY A 202 9.96 11.43 9.97
N TRP A 203 9.33 11.93 8.89
CA TRP A 203 8.14 12.77 8.97
C TRP A 203 7.00 12.02 9.67
N ALA A 204 6.70 10.81 9.24
CA ALA A 204 5.63 10.01 9.85
C ALA A 204 5.88 9.74 11.33
N SER A 205 7.13 9.42 11.71
CA SER A 205 7.53 9.22 13.10
C SER A 205 7.35 10.48 13.97
N LYS A 206 7.57 11.66 13.42
CA LYS A 206 7.45 12.92 14.16
C LYS A 206 6.00 13.42 14.24
N THR A 207 5.21 13.13 13.20
CA THR A 207 3.84 13.66 13.06
C THR A 207 2.86 12.92 13.96
N PHE A 208 2.88 11.59 13.97
CA PHE A 208 1.86 10.80 14.67
C PHE A 208 2.36 10.31 16.03
N SER A 209 1.55 10.55 17.09
CA SER A 209 1.89 10.11 18.44
C SER A 209 1.85 8.58 18.60
N THR A 210 0.87 7.94 17.96
CA THR A 210 0.69 6.48 17.93
C THR A 210 0.50 6.04 16.49
N ALA A 211 1.44 5.27 15.96
CA ALA A 211 1.36 4.85 14.57
C ALA A 211 1.89 3.44 14.32
N ILE A 212 1.32 2.81 13.31
CA ILE A 212 1.85 1.60 12.66
C ILE A 212 2.20 1.99 11.22
N PHE A 213 3.39 1.67 10.76
CA PHE A 213 3.77 1.85 9.36
C PHE A 213 3.94 0.48 8.70
N PHE A 214 3.10 0.19 7.74
CA PHE A 214 3.21 -0.99 6.90
C PHE A 214 3.97 -0.64 5.62
N LEU A 215 5.12 -1.26 5.43
CA LEU A 215 5.93 -1.13 4.22
C LEU A 215 6.00 -2.46 3.47
N TYR A 216 5.75 -2.45 2.18
CA TYR A 216 5.98 -3.60 1.30
C TYR A 216 6.86 -3.20 0.12
N GLU A 217 8.05 -3.79 0.01
CA GLU A 217 9.04 -3.44 -1.01
C GLU A 217 9.95 -4.61 -1.42
N GLN A 218 10.71 -4.41 -2.47
CA GLN A 218 11.71 -5.34 -2.96
C GLN A 218 13.00 -5.25 -2.14
N ILE A 219 13.69 -6.39 -2.03
CA ILE A 219 15.03 -6.55 -1.44
C ILE A 219 15.89 -7.46 -2.31
N HIS A 220 17.14 -7.70 -1.90
CA HIS A 220 18.10 -8.57 -2.57
C HIS A 220 18.35 -8.22 -4.03
N PRO A 221 18.83 -6.97 -4.31
CA PRO A 221 19.18 -6.54 -5.66
C PRO A 221 20.32 -7.34 -6.28
N ASP A 222 21.09 -8.03 -5.45
CA ASP A 222 22.32 -8.75 -5.75
C ASP A 222 22.10 -10.23 -6.15
N ASP A 223 20.94 -10.81 -5.85
CA ASP A 223 20.61 -12.15 -6.31
C ASP A 223 20.17 -12.17 -7.79
N ALA A 224 20.15 -13.36 -8.39
CA ALA A 224 19.83 -13.52 -9.81
C ALA A 224 18.41 -13.05 -10.16
N PHE A 225 17.45 -13.17 -9.24
CA PHE A 225 16.09 -12.70 -9.43
C PHE A 225 16.02 -11.17 -9.32
N GLY A 226 16.63 -10.59 -8.29
CA GLY A 226 16.70 -9.15 -8.07
C GLY A 226 17.34 -8.43 -9.25
N GLN A 227 18.46 -8.95 -9.76
CA GLN A 227 19.12 -8.43 -10.96
C GLN A 227 18.22 -8.48 -12.19
N GLN A 228 17.50 -9.59 -12.41
CA GLN A 228 16.58 -9.69 -13.55
C GLN A 228 15.37 -8.78 -13.39
N MET A 229 14.83 -8.66 -12.19
CA MET A 229 13.71 -7.74 -11.87
C MET A 229 14.13 -6.28 -12.12
N ILE A 230 15.30 -5.87 -11.64
CA ILE A 230 15.83 -4.51 -11.84
C ILE A 230 15.97 -4.22 -13.33
N ARG A 231 16.62 -5.11 -14.09
CA ARG A 231 16.75 -4.94 -15.55
C ARG A 231 15.39 -4.80 -16.25
N ASN A 232 14.40 -5.58 -15.84
CA ASN A 232 13.04 -5.51 -16.42
C ASN A 232 12.32 -4.18 -16.08
N LEU A 233 12.54 -3.62 -14.91
CA LEU A 233 11.97 -2.33 -14.51
C LEU A 233 12.70 -1.17 -15.19
N GLU A 234 14.03 -1.20 -15.23
CA GLU A 234 14.85 -0.18 -15.86
C GLU A 234 14.60 -0.11 -17.38
N SER A 235 14.39 -1.25 -18.04
CA SER A 235 14.02 -1.29 -19.48
C SER A 235 12.68 -0.58 -19.77
N ARG A 236 11.84 -0.41 -18.76
CA ARG A 236 10.57 0.33 -18.83
C ARG A 236 10.71 1.78 -18.32
N GLY A 237 11.92 2.22 -18.00
CA GLY A 237 12.18 3.54 -17.41
C GLY A 237 11.81 3.66 -15.92
N CYS A 238 11.54 2.55 -15.24
CA CYS A 238 11.10 2.50 -13.85
C CYS A 238 12.24 2.00 -12.94
N ALA A 239 13.16 2.87 -12.56
CA ALA A 239 14.28 2.53 -11.69
C ALA A 239 13.85 2.45 -10.22
N LEU A 240 14.40 1.47 -9.49
CA LEU A 240 14.24 1.32 -8.04
C LEU A 240 15.35 2.10 -7.32
N LEU A 241 15.13 3.39 -7.07
CA LEU A 241 16.20 4.30 -6.64
C LEU A 241 16.74 3.99 -5.24
N SER A 242 15.90 3.48 -4.33
CA SER A 242 16.30 3.15 -2.95
C SER A 242 16.75 1.70 -2.73
N ILE A 243 16.72 0.84 -3.75
CA ILE A 243 16.95 -0.60 -3.54
C ILE A 243 18.35 -0.92 -3.01
N TYR A 244 19.36 -0.19 -3.45
CA TYR A 244 20.74 -0.38 -3.00
C TYR A 244 21.03 0.27 -1.64
N ALA A 245 20.22 1.24 -1.22
CA ALA A 245 20.32 1.86 0.10
C ALA A 245 19.68 0.99 1.20
N THR A 246 18.66 0.22 0.84
CA THR A 246 17.95 -0.68 1.77
C THR A 246 17.77 -2.08 1.17
N PRO A 247 18.90 -2.81 0.94
CA PRO A 247 18.91 -4.05 0.15
C PRO A 247 18.45 -5.30 0.91
N SER A 248 18.24 -5.22 2.20
CA SER A 248 17.97 -6.39 3.06
C SER A 248 16.94 -6.07 4.15
N LEU A 249 16.43 -7.13 4.82
CA LEU A 249 15.53 -7.03 5.97
C LEU A 249 16.11 -6.10 7.05
N LEU A 250 17.34 -6.36 7.45
CA LEU A 250 18.04 -5.57 8.47
C LEU A 250 18.18 -4.10 8.05
N ALA A 251 18.47 -3.83 6.77
CA ALA A 251 18.58 -2.46 6.27
C ALA A 251 17.24 -1.72 6.31
N LYS A 252 16.13 -2.44 6.06
CA LYS A 252 14.78 -1.88 6.20
C LYS A 252 14.44 -1.59 7.66
N GLU A 253 14.68 -2.53 8.58
CA GLU A 253 14.48 -2.29 10.01
C GLU A 253 15.29 -1.07 10.48
N LYS A 254 16.56 -0.99 10.06
CA LYS A 254 17.44 0.13 10.40
C LYS A 254 16.93 1.47 9.85
N LEU A 255 16.38 1.49 8.62
CA LEU A 255 15.77 2.70 8.05
C LEU A 255 14.77 3.34 9.02
N PHE A 256 13.92 2.54 9.65
CA PHE A 256 12.91 3.03 10.57
C PHE A 256 13.49 3.38 11.94
N LEU A 257 14.29 2.50 12.53
CA LEU A 257 14.89 2.73 13.85
C LEU A 257 15.73 4.01 13.85
N ASP A 258 16.50 4.27 12.80
CA ASP A 258 17.31 5.48 12.66
C ASP A 258 16.43 6.75 12.52
N GLN A 259 15.15 6.62 12.17
CA GLN A 259 14.19 7.72 12.08
C GLN A 259 13.28 7.86 13.31
N GLY A 260 13.61 7.20 14.42
CA GLY A 260 12.94 7.36 15.71
C GLY A 260 11.71 6.49 15.93
N TRP A 261 11.51 5.44 15.12
CA TRP A 261 10.53 4.42 15.41
C TRP A 261 11.03 3.52 16.55
N GLN A 262 10.14 3.13 17.45
CA GLN A 262 10.50 2.35 18.64
C GLN A 262 10.79 0.89 18.32
N ARG A 263 10.12 0.36 17.31
CA ARG A 263 10.24 -1.03 16.90
C ARG A 263 10.12 -1.14 15.39
N ALA A 264 10.97 -1.97 14.80
CA ALA A 264 10.90 -2.36 13.41
C ALA A 264 11.03 -3.89 13.31
N VAL A 265 10.22 -4.53 12.50
CA VAL A 265 10.27 -5.98 12.25
C VAL A 265 10.08 -6.23 10.77
N ALA A 266 11.04 -6.85 10.14
CA ALA A 266 11.02 -7.18 8.73
C ALA A 266 10.94 -8.71 8.50
N TRP A 267 10.04 -9.12 7.59
CA TRP A 267 9.90 -10.51 7.19
C TRP A 267 9.89 -10.64 5.67
N ASP A 268 10.52 -11.68 5.16
CA ASP A 268 10.39 -12.05 3.76
C ASP A 268 9.04 -12.73 3.46
N MET A 269 8.70 -12.77 2.18
CA MET A 269 7.43 -13.36 1.72
C MET A 269 7.25 -14.83 2.08
N LEU A 270 8.34 -15.59 2.19
CA LEU A 270 8.29 -17.00 2.56
C LEU A 270 7.84 -17.16 4.00
N LYS A 271 8.42 -16.35 4.89
CA LYS A 271 8.06 -16.30 6.32
C LYS A 271 6.63 -15.83 6.51
N VAL A 272 6.20 -14.80 5.77
CA VAL A 272 4.82 -14.30 5.79
C VAL A 272 3.85 -15.39 5.34
N TYR A 273 4.07 -15.97 4.18
CA TYR A 273 3.19 -17.00 3.63
C TYR A 273 3.15 -18.26 4.51
N GLY A 274 4.30 -18.68 5.05
CA GLY A 274 4.43 -19.87 5.88
C GLY A 274 3.84 -19.73 7.28
N ASN A 275 4.07 -18.61 7.94
CA ASN A 275 3.87 -18.46 9.38
C ASN A 275 2.78 -17.44 9.75
N PHE A 276 2.54 -16.42 8.90
CA PHE A 276 1.61 -15.36 9.23
C PHE A 276 0.21 -15.57 8.63
N ILE A 277 0.14 -16.17 7.43
CA ILE A 277 -1.14 -16.49 6.79
C ILE A 277 -1.64 -17.83 7.32
N GLU A 278 -2.90 -17.87 7.72
CA GLU A 278 -3.55 -19.04 8.29
C GLU A 278 -3.52 -20.24 7.32
N ALA A 279 -3.31 -21.45 7.86
CA ALA A 279 -3.21 -22.68 7.06
C ALA A 279 -4.47 -22.91 6.20
N GLN A 280 -5.64 -22.52 6.69
CA GLN A 280 -6.90 -22.66 5.97
C GLN A 280 -6.95 -21.70 4.76
N GLU A 281 -6.51 -20.46 4.92
CA GLU A 281 -6.42 -19.48 3.82
C GLU A 281 -5.39 -19.90 2.78
N ARG A 282 -4.24 -20.43 3.22
CA ARG A 282 -3.24 -21.01 2.31
C ARG A 282 -3.79 -22.16 1.49
N ARG A 283 -4.59 -23.05 2.10
CA ARG A 283 -5.24 -24.17 1.39
C ARG A 283 -6.24 -23.68 0.34
N ARG A 284 -7.04 -22.67 0.65
CA ARG A 284 -7.97 -22.07 -0.32
C ARG A 284 -7.23 -21.51 -1.54
N SER A 285 -6.08 -20.91 -1.34
CA SER A 285 -5.24 -20.43 -2.44
C SER A 285 -4.50 -21.55 -3.19
N THR A 286 -4.33 -22.76 -2.59
CA THR A 286 -3.65 -23.89 -3.22
C THR A 286 -4.60 -24.85 -3.94
N THR A 287 -5.90 -24.90 -3.62
CA THR A 287 -6.87 -25.67 -4.39
C THR A 287 -7.01 -25.18 -5.84
N ALA A 288 -6.59 -23.96 -6.12
CA ALA A 288 -6.50 -23.44 -7.47
C ALA A 288 -5.33 -24.02 -8.30
N TRP A 289 -4.30 -24.66 -7.66
CA TRP A 289 -3.20 -25.37 -8.32
C TRP A 289 -2.36 -26.19 -7.32
N PRO A 290 -2.11 -27.51 -7.54
CA PRO A 290 -1.32 -28.33 -6.63
C PRO A 290 0.14 -27.89 -6.60
N MET A 291 0.73 -27.85 -5.39
CA MET A 291 2.14 -27.54 -5.18
C MET A 291 3.05 -28.64 -5.76
N ARG A 292 3.70 -28.40 -6.87
CA ARG A 292 4.98 -29.03 -7.17
C ARG A 292 6.06 -27.94 -7.12
N SER A 293 6.94 -28.06 -6.11
CA SER A 293 8.15 -27.27 -5.87
C SER A 293 7.97 -25.72 -5.85
N MET A 294 7.95 -25.13 -4.66
CA MET A 294 8.39 -23.75 -4.50
C MET A 294 9.92 -23.76 -4.67
N THR A 295 10.40 -23.36 -5.84
CA THR A 295 11.81 -23.04 -6.01
C THR A 295 12.14 -21.75 -5.25
N PRO A 296 13.41 -21.51 -4.84
CA PRO A 296 13.86 -20.33 -4.09
C PRO A 296 13.51 -18.96 -4.69
N TRP A 297 13.06 -18.95 -5.94
CA TRP A 297 12.70 -17.78 -6.75
C TRP A 297 11.55 -16.90 -6.21
N ALA A 298 10.81 -17.38 -5.23
CA ALA A 298 9.71 -16.62 -4.60
C ALA A 298 10.18 -15.70 -3.45
N CYS A 299 11.47 -15.70 -3.11
CA CYS A 299 11.98 -15.10 -1.87
C CYS A 299 12.39 -13.63 -1.98
N SER A 300 12.35 -13.01 -3.15
CA SER A 300 12.87 -11.65 -3.34
C SER A 300 11.86 -10.53 -3.13
N MET A 301 10.68 -10.80 -2.60
CA MET A 301 9.70 -9.78 -2.21
C MET A 301 9.53 -9.77 -0.70
N MET A 302 9.67 -8.60 -0.10
CA MET A 302 9.78 -8.40 1.32
C MET A 302 8.63 -7.64 1.95
N TRP A 303 8.49 -7.84 3.26
CA TRP A 303 7.51 -7.19 4.14
C TRP A 303 8.20 -6.59 5.37
N ASP A 304 7.97 -5.32 5.62
CA ASP A 304 8.21 -4.71 6.93
C ASP A 304 6.89 -4.63 7.68
N PHE A 305 6.85 -5.26 8.84
CA PHE A 305 5.67 -5.33 9.68
C PHE A 305 5.88 -4.62 10.99
N LEU A 306 4.90 -3.84 11.36
CA LEU A 306 4.69 -3.30 12.68
C LEU A 306 5.83 -2.42 13.22
N LEU A 307 5.71 -1.16 12.93
CA LEU A 307 6.45 -0.10 13.57
C LEU A 307 5.48 0.60 14.52
N THR A 308 5.62 0.38 15.81
CA THR A 308 4.76 1.03 16.80
C THR A 308 5.52 2.18 17.42
N ARG A 309 4.87 3.33 17.46
CA ARG A 309 5.16 4.41 18.40
C ARG A 309 3.98 4.48 19.37
N THR A 310 4.23 4.27 20.64
CA THR A 310 3.28 4.49 21.72
C THR A 310 3.62 5.77 22.45
#